data_1b9b3596b8664b9e63f5a0dac04473cf
#
_entry.id   1b9b3596b8664b9e63f5a0dac04473cf
#
_cell.length_a   1.000
_cell.length_b   1.000
_cell.length_c   1.000
_cell.angle_alpha   90.00
_cell.angle_beta   90.00
_cell.angle_gamma   90.00
#
_symmetry.space_group_name_H-M   'P 1'
#
loop_
_entity.id
_entity.type
_entity.pdbx_description
1 polymer ?
#
loop_
_entity_poly.entity_id
_entity_poly.type
_entity_poly.pdbx_seq_one_letter_code
_entity_poly.pdbx_strand_id
1 'polypeptide(L)'
;MFNTVQFYYFSPTGGTKACGECFCKAIAANVKAVNLGLEGAAFNDDCDLAVFAMPVFAGRIPAVAAEKLSALNGNGMKAVTLVVYGVRAYEDALLELNNVVKEANFTVVASAALVAQHSIVPAVGQGRPNEEDKASIAAFAQQVMAKLVSGDVSPVTVPGTFSRELLAEHIRTCVAHDLKEGKDGTVEELVETVKKMMK
;
A
#
# COMPACT_ATOMS: atom_id res chain seq x y z
N MET A 1 20.96 7.64 -8.66
CA MET A 1 19.56 7.79 -9.10
C MET A 1 19.29 6.68 -10.11
N PHE A 2 18.17 5.97 -9.99
CA PHE A 2 17.76 4.97 -10.97
C PHE A 2 17.39 5.63 -12.29
N ASN A 3 17.50 4.89 -13.40
CA ASN A 3 17.04 5.40 -14.69
C ASN A 3 15.51 5.35 -14.78
N THR A 4 14.92 4.21 -14.46
CA THR A 4 13.47 4.01 -14.55
C THR A 4 12.94 3.24 -13.35
N VAL A 5 11.83 3.73 -12.78
CA VAL A 5 11.05 3.04 -11.74
C VAL A 5 9.65 2.73 -12.28
N GLN A 6 9.19 1.50 -12.06
CA GLN A 6 7.81 1.12 -12.30
C GLN A 6 6.99 1.35 -11.03
N PHE A 7 5.99 2.23 -11.09
CA PHE A 7 5.19 2.65 -9.95
C PHE A 7 3.75 2.15 -10.06
N TYR A 8 3.40 1.15 -9.24
CA TYR A 8 2.05 0.60 -9.14
C TYR A 8 1.34 1.22 -7.95
N TYR A 9 0.14 1.74 -8.18
CA TYR A 9 -0.63 2.35 -7.10
C TYR A 9 -2.14 2.14 -7.25
N PHE A 10 -2.84 2.20 -6.11
CA PHE A 10 -4.28 2.37 -6.04
C PHE A 10 -4.57 3.64 -5.22
N SER A 11 -5.31 4.60 -5.76
CA SER A 11 -5.48 5.90 -5.12
C SER A 11 -6.78 6.59 -5.54
N PRO A 12 -7.92 6.21 -4.93
CA PRO A 12 -9.22 6.81 -5.29
C PRO A 12 -9.30 8.31 -5.07
N THR A 13 -8.63 8.85 -4.03
CA THR A 13 -8.67 10.27 -3.65
C THR A 13 -7.38 11.05 -3.91
N GLY A 14 -6.36 10.40 -4.49
CA GLY A 14 -5.10 11.03 -4.87
C GLY A 14 -3.99 10.99 -3.81
N GLY A 15 -4.28 10.83 -2.53
CA GLY A 15 -3.29 10.89 -1.44
C GLY A 15 -2.18 9.83 -1.56
N THR A 16 -2.54 8.58 -1.83
CA THR A 16 -1.58 7.49 -2.04
C THR A 16 -0.68 7.75 -3.25
N LYS A 17 -1.26 8.21 -4.36
CA LYS A 17 -0.51 8.60 -5.56
C LYS A 17 0.49 9.70 -5.25
N ALA A 18 0.07 10.76 -4.55
CA ALA A 18 0.93 11.89 -4.21
C ALA A 18 2.15 11.46 -3.37
N CYS A 19 1.96 10.62 -2.33
CA CYS A 19 3.04 10.08 -1.53
C CYS A 19 4.00 9.20 -2.37
N GLY A 20 3.46 8.28 -3.17
CA GLY A 20 4.25 7.38 -4.01
C GLY A 20 5.03 8.13 -5.10
N GLU A 21 4.42 9.12 -5.76
CA GLU A 21 5.12 9.97 -6.73
C GLU A 21 6.26 10.77 -6.09
N CYS A 22 6.05 11.30 -4.87
CA CYS A 22 7.09 12.00 -4.14
C CYS A 22 8.30 11.09 -3.91
N PHE A 23 8.07 9.85 -3.45
CA PHE A 23 9.12 8.85 -3.28
C PHE A 23 9.82 8.53 -4.63
N CYS A 24 9.06 8.18 -5.66
CA CYS A 24 9.61 7.77 -6.96
C CYS A 24 10.45 8.88 -7.61
N LYS A 25 10.00 10.12 -7.57
CA LYS A 25 10.73 11.28 -8.10
C LYS A 25 12.03 11.56 -7.36
N ALA A 26 12.14 11.16 -6.09
CA ALA A 26 13.35 11.33 -5.29
C ALA A 26 14.44 10.30 -5.63
N ILE A 27 14.10 9.16 -6.26
CA ILE A 27 15.06 8.07 -6.53
C ILE A 27 15.28 7.78 -8.02
N ALA A 28 14.39 8.23 -8.92
CA ALA A 28 14.47 7.89 -10.34
C ALA A 28 14.34 9.10 -11.26
N ALA A 29 15.00 9.02 -12.43
CA ALA A 29 14.87 10.00 -13.50
C ALA A 29 13.52 9.86 -14.23
N ASN A 30 13.05 8.62 -14.44
CA ASN A 30 11.80 8.31 -15.11
C ASN A 30 10.89 7.47 -14.21
N VAL A 31 9.60 7.80 -14.20
CA VAL A 31 8.58 7.07 -13.44
C VAL A 31 7.48 6.60 -14.39
N LYS A 32 7.36 5.29 -14.56
CA LYS A 32 6.27 4.65 -15.31
C LYS A 32 5.16 4.29 -14.32
N ALA A 33 4.10 5.10 -14.24
CA ALA A 33 3.02 4.93 -13.26
C ALA A 33 1.86 4.10 -13.82
N VAL A 34 1.41 3.10 -13.05
CA VAL A 34 0.29 2.21 -13.36
C VAL A 34 -0.75 2.28 -12.25
N ASN A 35 -1.96 2.72 -12.58
CA ASN A 35 -3.08 2.74 -11.67
C ASN A 35 -3.76 1.36 -11.65
N LEU A 36 -3.67 0.64 -10.54
CA LEU A 36 -4.32 -0.66 -10.34
C LEU A 36 -5.86 -0.57 -10.24
N GLY A 37 -6.43 0.63 -10.11
CA GLY A 37 -7.88 0.84 -10.20
C GLY A 37 -8.42 0.75 -11.63
N LEU A 38 -7.55 0.79 -12.64
CA LEU A 38 -7.91 0.69 -14.06
C LEU A 38 -7.64 -0.73 -14.58
N GLU A 39 -8.21 -1.06 -15.75
CA GLU A 39 -7.94 -2.33 -16.43
C GLU A 39 -6.56 -2.34 -17.08
N GLY A 40 -6.01 -3.55 -17.29
CA GLY A 40 -4.78 -3.74 -18.06
C GLY A 40 -3.47 -3.45 -17.32
N ALA A 41 -3.44 -3.52 -15.99
CA ALA A 41 -2.19 -3.48 -15.25
C ALA A 41 -1.31 -4.70 -15.62
N ALA A 42 -0.16 -4.45 -16.26
CA ALA A 42 0.83 -5.46 -16.60
C ALA A 42 2.18 -5.09 -15.98
N PHE A 43 2.95 -6.11 -15.63
CA PHE A 43 4.33 -5.89 -15.20
C PHE A 43 5.21 -5.61 -16.42
N ASN A 44 6.09 -4.61 -16.27
CA ASN A 44 7.13 -4.30 -17.25
C ASN A 44 8.49 -4.45 -16.54
N ASP A 45 9.31 -5.36 -17.02
CA ASP A 45 10.65 -5.67 -16.51
C ASP A 45 11.74 -4.70 -16.97
N ASP A 46 11.43 -3.80 -17.91
CA ASP A 46 12.32 -2.72 -18.35
C ASP A 46 12.32 -1.56 -17.33
N CYS A 47 12.74 -1.86 -16.09
CA CYS A 47 12.90 -0.90 -15.01
C CYS A 47 13.91 -1.41 -13.97
N ASP A 48 14.48 -0.49 -13.19
CA ASP A 48 15.51 -0.80 -12.18
C ASP A 48 14.90 -1.24 -10.84
N LEU A 49 13.67 -0.80 -10.57
CA LEU A 49 12.97 -1.00 -9.30
C LEU A 49 11.45 -0.93 -9.50
N ALA A 50 10.71 -1.78 -8.81
CA ALA A 50 9.26 -1.66 -8.67
C ALA A 50 8.89 -0.95 -7.36
N VAL A 51 7.89 -0.07 -7.40
CA VAL A 51 7.34 0.61 -6.22
C VAL A 51 5.84 0.35 -6.17
N PHE A 52 5.34 -0.10 -5.02
CA PHE A 52 3.94 -0.38 -4.80
C PHE A 52 3.39 0.54 -3.71
N ALA A 53 2.36 1.33 -4.00
CA ALA A 53 1.71 2.21 -3.02
C ALA A 53 0.21 1.93 -2.93
N MET A 54 -0.24 1.55 -1.72
CA MET A 54 -1.63 1.20 -1.44
C MET A 54 -2.21 2.04 -0.31
N PRO A 55 -3.48 2.44 -0.37
CA PRO A 55 -4.15 3.04 0.77
C PRO A 55 -4.49 1.98 1.80
N VAL A 56 -4.66 2.42 3.04
CA VAL A 56 -5.14 1.56 4.13
C VAL A 56 -6.65 1.75 4.29
N PHE A 57 -7.39 0.67 4.09
CA PHE A 57 -8.84 0.60 4.31
C PHE A 57 -9.12 -0.42 5.42
N ALA A 58 -9.64 0.05 6.55
CA ALA A 58 -9.90 -0.78 7.74
C ALA A 58 -8.70 -1.65 8.15
N GLY A 59 -7.48 -1.08 8.16
CA GLY A 59 -6.26 -1.77 8.55
C GLY A 59 -5.66 -2.72 7.50
N ARG A 60 -6.22 -2.72 6.27
CA ARG A 60 -5.85 -3.64 5.18
C ARG A 60 -5.60 -2.88 3.88
N ILE A 61 -4.94 -3.54 2.90
CA ILE A 61 -4.93 -3.03 1.53
C ILE A 61 -6.25 -3.38 0.82
N PRO A 62 -6.69 -2.57 -0.17
CA PRO A 62 -7.91 -2.86 -0.92
C PRO A 62 -7.83 -4.19 -1.66
N ALA A 63 -8.84 -5.07 -1.49
CA ALA A 63 -8.85 -6.40 -2.09
C ALA A 63 -8.71 -6.38 -3.62
N VAL A 64 -9.36 -5.42 -4.30
CA VAL A 64 -9.25 -5.25 -5.75
C VAL A 64 -7.82 -4.92 -6.20
N ALA A 65 -7.05 -4.21 -5.38
CA ALA A 65 -5.65 -3.93 -5.68
C ALA A 65 -4.75 -5.14 -5.38
N ALA A 66 -5.02 -5.86 -4.28
CA ALA A 66 -4.32 -7.09 -3.92
C ALA A 66 -4.48 -8.16 -5.01
N GLU A 67 -5.68 -8.35 -5.53
CA GLU A 67 -5.97 -9.29 -6.63
C GLU A 67 -5.14 -8.97 -7.89
N LYS A 68 -5.11 -7.70 -8.30
CA LYS A 68 -4.33 -7.28 -9.47
C LYS A 68 -2.82 -7.39 -9.25
N LEU A 69 -2.34 -7.13 -8.02
CA LEU A 69 -0.95 -7.34 -7.66
C LEU A 69 -0.57 -8.82 -7.73
N SER A 70 -1.41 -9.72 -7.23
CA SER A 70 -1.18 -11.17 -7.26
C SER A 70 -1.09 -11.74 -8.67
N ALA A 71 -1.65 -11.05 -9.67
CA ALA A 71 -1.57 -11.43 -11.08
C ALA A 71 -0.23 -11.01 -11.75
N LEU A 72 0.58 -10.20 -11.09
CA LEU A 72 1.90 -9.80 -11.59
C LEU A 72 2.93 -10.92 -11.33
N ASN A 73 4.03 -10.90 -12.08
CA ASN A 73 5.19 -11.73 -11.80
C ASN A 73 6.46 -10.88 -11.91
N GLY A 74 7.07 -10.60 -10.77
CA GLY A 74 8.24 -9.74 -10.65
C GLY A 74 9.57 -10.37 -11.06
N ASN A 75 9.63 -11.67 -11.31
CA ASN A 75 10.86 -12.40 -11.69
C ASN A 75 12.05 -12.11 -10.75
N GLY A 76 11.81 -11.92 -9.45
CA GLY A 76 12.83 -11.60 -8.46
C GLY A 76 13.24 -10.13 -8.42
N MET A 77 12.58 -9.23 -9.18
CA MET A 77 12.88 -7.80 -9.18
C MET A 77 12.76 -7.20 -7.78
N LYS A 78 13.63 -6.25 -7.47
CA LYS A 78 13.60 -5.49 -6.21
C LYS A 78 12.37 -4.61 -6.15
N ALA A 79 11.76 -4.55 -4.98
CA ALA A 79 10.55 -3.78 -4.77
C ALA A 79 10.59 -2.95 -3.49
N VAL A 80 9.92 -1.81 -3.51
CA VAL A 80 9.61 -0.99 -2.34
C VAL A 80 8.10 -0.96 -2.15
N THR A 81 7.64 -1.15 -0.92
CA THR A 81 6.23 -1.13 -0.57
C THR A 81 5.89 0.05 0.32
N LEU A 82 4.83 0.75 -0.02
CA LEU A 82 4.34 1.93 0.68
C LEU A 82 2.86 1.74 1.00
N VAL A 83 2.48 1.85 2.28
CA VAL A 83 1.07 2.01 2.64
C VAL A 83 0.81 3.44 3.05
N VAL A 84 -0.35 3.97 2.68
CA VAL A 84 -0.73 5.35 2.96
C VAL A 84 -2.05 5.38 3.73
N TYR A 85 -2.03 6.03 4.89
CA TYR A 85 -3.16 6.02 5.82
C TYR A 85 -3.51 7.42 6.34
N GLY A 86 -4.75 7.57 6.83
CA GLY A 86 -5.32 8.82 7.31
C GLY A 86 -5.12 9.04 8.81
N VAL A 87 -3.86 9.13 9.29
CA VAL A 87 -3.45 9.54 10.65
C VAL A 87 -3.68 8.51 11.76
N ARG A 88 -4.76 7.70 11.76
CA ARG A 88 -5.06 6.82 12.89
C ARG A 88 -4.04 5.67 13.06
N ALA A 89 -4.07 4.69 12.16
CA ALA A 89 -3.21 3.51 12.16
C ALA A 89 -3.22 2.84 10.78
N TYR A 90 -2.17 2.08 10.48
CA TYR A 90 -2.10 1.27 9.25
C TYR A 90 -2.23 -0.24 9.56
N GLU A 91 -2.23 -0.62 10.85
CA GLU A 91 -2.40 -1.99 11.35
C GLU A 91 -1.52 -2.98 10.57
N ASP A 92 -2.10 -4.05 9.99
CA ASP A 92 -1.34 -5.07 9.26
C ASP A 92 -1.25 -4.81 7.74
N ALA A 93 -1.74 -3.67 7.24
CA ALA A 93 -1.76 -3.38 5.80
C ALA A 93 -0.36 -3.43 5.15
N LEU A 94 0.70 -3.01 5.87
CA LEU A 94 2.07 -3.06 5.35
C LEU A 94 2.59 -4.48 5.26
N LEU A 95 2.30 -5.33 6.24
CA LEU A 95 2.63 -6.75 6.22
C LEU A 95 1.88 -7.47 5.10
N GLU A 96 0.59 -7.19 4.95
CA GLU A 96 -0.23 -7.75 3.87
C GLU A 96 0.33 -7.37 2.49
N LEU A 97 0.63 -6.09 2.27
CA LEU A 97 1.22 -5.63 1.02
C LEU A 97 2.55 -6.33 0.74
N ASN A 98 3.41 -6.47 1.75
CA ASN A 98 4.68 -7.18 1.60
C ASN A 98 4.49 -8.64 1.21
N ASN A 99 3.51 -9.34 1.80
CA ASN A 99 3.23 -10.73 1.50
C ASN A 99 2.72 -10.87 0.06
N VAL A 100 1.74 -10.07 -0.36
CA VAL A 100 1.21 -10.08 -1.73
C VAL A 100 2.31 -9.80 -2.77
N VAL A 101 3.18 -8.82 -2.52
CA VAL A 101 4.28 -8.46 -3.43
C VAL A 101 5.34 -9.57 -3.48
N LYS A 102 5.64 -10.22 -2.35
CA LYS A 102 6.55 -11.39 -2.31
C LYS A 102 5.97 -12.59 -3.04
N GLU A 103 4.67 -12.89 -2.84
CA GLU A 103 3.95 -13.97 -3.54
C GLU A 103 3.92 -13.74 -5.06
N ALA A 104 3.90 -12.46 -5.49
CA ALA A 104 4.03 -12.07 -6.88
C ALA A 104 5.51 -12.09 -7.38
N ASN A 105 6.40 -12.78 -6.65
CA ASN A 105 7.80 -13.02 -7.02
C ASN A 105 8.67 -11.74 -7.14
N PHE A 106 8.43 -10.76 -6.24
CA PHE A 106 9.32 -9.61 -6.04
C PHE A 106 10.15 -9.77 -4.75
N THR A 107 11.31 -9.13 -4.72
CA THR A 107 12.14 -9.02 -3.50
C THR A 107 11.89 -7.67 -2.83
N VAL A 108 11.15 -7.64 -1.73
CA VAL A 108 10.85 -6.41 -0.99
C VAL A 108 12.06 -5.98 -0.18
N VAL A 109 12.74 -4.93 -0.62
CA VAL A 109 14.00 -4.42 -0.03
C VAL A 109 13.79 -3.25 0.93
N ALA A 110 12.65 -2.57 0.87
CA ALA A 110 12.28 -1.50 1.79
C ALA A 110 10.76 -1.36 1.90
N SER A 111 10.28 -0.87 3.04
CA SER A 111 8.85 -0.68 3.32
C SER A 111 8.63 0.55 4.17
N ALA A 112 7.56 1.31 3.93
CA ALA A 112 7.18 2.44 4.76
C ALA A 112 5.66 2.59 4.88
N ALA A 113 5.23 3.17 6.03
CA ALA A 113 3.88 3.63 6.24
C ALA A 113 3.88 5.17 6.23
N LEU A 114 3.13 5.77 5.33
CA LEU A 114 3.10 7.21 5.06
C LEU A 114 1.74 7.79 5.40
N VAL A 115 1.69 9.05 5.80
CA VAL A 115 0.44 9.72 6.16
C VAL A 115 -0.04 10.62 5.02
N ALA A 116 -1.34 10.55 4.73
CA ALA A 116 -2.02 11.50 3.87
C ALA A 116 -3.36 11.94 4.49
N GLN A 117 -4.02 12.89 3.88
CA GLN A 117 -5.37 13.30 4.24
C GLN A 117 -6.33 12.09 4.18
N HIS A 118 -7.18 11.96 5.18
CA HIS A 118 -8.13 10.85 5.26
C HIS A 118 -9.17 10.93 4.14
N SER A 119 -9.35 9.83 3.41
CA SER A 119 -10.17 9.80 2.19
C SER A 119 -11.67 10.02 2.42
N ILE A 120 -12.19 9.61 3.59
CA ILE A 120 -13.61 9.70 3.95
C ILE A 120 -13.90 10.92 4.82
N VAL A 121 -12.96 11.30 5.70
CA VAL A 121 -13.09 12.43 6.62
C VAL A 121 -11.99 13.46 6.32
N PRO A 122 -12.16 14.36 5.34
CA PRO A 122 -11.09 15.24 4.85
C PRO A 122 -10.49 16.18 5.91
N ALA A 123 -11.22 16.48 6.97
CA ALA A 123 -10.71 17.27 8.11
C ALA A 123 -9.59 16.56 8.89
N VAL A 124 -9.51 15.22 8.80
CA VAL A 124 -8.45 14.44 9.44
C VAL A 124 -7.23 14.41 8.53
N GLY A 125 -6.12 14.93 9.01
CA GLY A 125 -4.88 15.05 8.23
C GLY A 125 -5.00 16.01 7.05
N GLN A 126 -5.84 17.01 7.14
CA GLN A 126 -6.07 17.99 6.08
C GLN A 126 -4.75 18.59 5.57
N GLY A 127 -4.61 18.65 4.25
CA GLY A 127 -3.43 19.19 3.58
C GLY A 127 -2.20 18.27 3.56
N ARG A 128 -2.33 17.02 4.03
CA ARG A 128 -1.24 16.02 3.94
C ARG A 128 -1.32 15.20 2.64
N PRO A 129 -0.14 14.81 2.05
CA PRO A 129 1.21 15.10 2.52
C PRO A 129 1.60 16.57 2.35
N ASN A 130 2.03 17.20 3.44
CA ASN A 130 2.57 18.56 3.45
C ASN A 130 4.08 18.58 3.12
N GLU A 131 4.76 19.73 3.23
CA GLU A 131 6.19 19.84 2.89
C GLU A 131 7.08 19.04 3.85
N GLU A 132 6.72 18.91 5.12
CA GLU A 132 7.43 18.10 6.10
C GLU A 132 7.30 16.60 5.79
N ASP A 133 6.11 16.16 5.42
CA ASP A 133 5.86 14.79 4.95
C ASP A 133 6.69 14.47 3.70
N LYS A 134 6.71 15.39 2.73
CA LYS A 134 7.50 15.23 1.50
C LYS A 134 8.99 15.18 1.78
N ALA A 135 9.49 16.00 2.70
CA ALA A 135 10.88 15.95 3.13
C ALA A 135 11.23 14.60 3.80
N SER A 136 10.33 14.07 4.64
CA SER A 136 10.49 12.76 5.27
C SER A 136 10.47 11.62 4.24
N ILE A 137 9.58 11.70 3.26
CA ILE A 137 9.52 10.73 2.14
C ILE A 137 10.81 10.78 1.32
N ALA A 138 11.33 11.97 1.02
CA ALA A 138 12.58 12.13 0.29
C ALA A 138 13.78 11.59 1.07
N ALA A 139 13.83 11.81 2.39
CA ALA A 139 14.86 11.25 3.26
C ALA A 139 14.82 9.71 3.27
N PHE A 140 13.64 9.11 3.38
CA PHE A 140 13.47 7.66 3.24
C PHE A 140 13.93 7.16 1.86
N ALA A 141 13.60 7.86 0.78
CA ALA A 141 14.05 7.53 -0.57
C ALA A 141 15.59 7.52 -0.68
N GLN A 142 16.29 8.47 -0.04
CA GLN A 142 17.75 8.49 -0.01
C GLN A 142 18.34 7.30 0.78
N GLN A 143 17.69 6.89 1.88
CA GLN A 143 18.11 5.69 2.63
C GLN A 143 17.96 4.42 1.77
N VAL A 144 16.85 4.27 1.05
CA VAL A 144 16.65 3.16 0.11
C VAL A 144 17.71 3.16 -0.99
N MET A 145 18.01 4.33 -1.55
CA MET A 145 19.08 4.48 -2.56
C MET A 145 20.44 4.05 -2.00
N ALA A 146 20.81 4.54 -0.80
CA ALA A 146 22.08 4.18 -0.16
C ALA A 146 22.19 2.68 0.07
N LYS A 147 21.12 2.04 0.59
CA LYS A 147 21.04 0.58 0.77
C LYS A 147 21.29 -0.17 -0.54
N LEU A 148 20.63 0.21 -1.62
CA LEU A 148 20.73 -0.49 -2.89
C LEU A 148 22.08 -0.26 -3.61
N VAL A 149 22.64 0.96 -3.49
CA VAL A 149 23.96 1.30 -4.03
C VAL A 149 25.09 0.56 -3.29
N SER A 150 24.93 0.29 -2.00
CA SER A 150 25.90 -0.54 -1.25
C SER A 150 25.84 -2.03 -1.61
N GLY A 151 24.91 -2.44 -2.48
CA GLY A 151 24.69 -3.84 -2.84
C GLY A 151 23.85 -4.62 -1.83
N ASP A 152 23.33 -3.96 -0.78
CA ASP A 152 22.42 -4.60 0.16
C ASP A 152 21.02 -4.73 -0.45
N VAL A 153 20.69 -5.94 -0.82
CA VAL A 153 19.39 -6.35 -1.35
C VAL A 153 18.61 -7.23 -0.36
N SER A 154 19.02 -7.24 0.90
CA SER A 154 18.37 -8.05 1.94
C SER A 154 16.88 -7.71 2.04
N PRO A 155 16.00 -8.72 2.07
CA PRO A 155 14.57 -8.51 2.25
C PRO A 155 14.27 -7.86 3.58
N VAL A 156 13.30 -6.93 3.57
CA VAL A 156 12.82 -6.29 4.80
C VAL A 156 11.77 -7.15 5.49
N THR A 157 11.80 -7.14 6.83
CA THR A 157 10.73 -7.69 7.67
C THR A 157 10.01 -6.53 8.34
N VAL A 158 8.69 -6.54 8.30
CA VAL A 158 7.84 -5.57 8.97
C VAL A 158 7.04 -6.25 10.09
N PRO A 159 6.76 -5.57 11.20
CA PRO A 159 5.93 -6.12 12.27
C PRO A 159 4.48 -6.31 11.81
N GLY A 160 3.80 -7.23 12.44
CA GLY A 160 2.37 -7.50 12.24
C GLY A 160 2.07 -8.98 12.45
N THR A 161 0.79 -9.28 12.62
CA THR A 161 0.30 -10.65 12.77
C THR A 161 -0.83 -10.87 11.76
N PHE A 162 -0.47 -11.28 10.56
CA PHE A 162 -1.46 -11.58 9.54
C PHE A 162 -1.98 -13.01 9.72
N SER A 163 -3.26 -13.14 10.12
CA SER A 163 -4.00 -14.39 9.95
C SER A 163 -5.41 -14.10 9.39
N ARG A 164 -5.91 -14.99 8.54
CA ARG A 164 -7.28 -14.90 8.01
C ARG A 164 -8.32 -15.01 9.13
N GLU A 165 -8.01 -15.74 10.20
CA GLU A 165 -8.84 -15.91 11.38
C GLU A 165 -8.98 -14.58 12.15
N LEU A 166 -7.86 -13.90 12.43
CA LEU A 166 -7.85 -12.59 13.07
C LEU A 166 -8.59 -11.54 12.26
N LEU A 167 -8.48 -11.57 10.93
CA LEU A 167 -9.26 -10.69 10.07
C LEU A 167 -10.76 -10.93 10.21
N ALA A 168 -11.21 -12.19 10.21
CA ALA A 168 -12.61 -12.53 10.39
C ALA A 168 -13.14 -12.07 11.76
N GLU A 169 -12.33 -12.18 12.81
CA GLU A 169 -12.68 -11.70 14.17
C GLU A 169 -12.73 -10.17 14.23
N HIS A 170 -11.77 -9.48 13.62
CA HIS A 170 -11.77 -8.03 13.53
C HIS A 170 -13.01 -7.49 12.79
N ILE A 171 -13.38 -8.11 11.66
CA ILE A 171 -14.60 -7.76 10.92
C ILE A 171 -15.84 -7.96 11.80
N ARG A 172 -15.96 -9.10 12.51
CA ARG A 172 -17.09 -9.34 13.40
C ARG A 172 -17.18 -8.28 14.51
N THR A 173 -16.05 -7.87 15.07
CA THR A 173 -15.97 -6.87 16.12
C THR A 173 -16.39 -5.48 15.62
N CYS A 174 -15.89 -5.05 14.44
CA CYS A 174 -16.27 -3.78 13.82
C CYS A 174 -17.76 -3.75 13.47
N VAL A 175 -18.28 -4.82 12.87
CA VAL A 175 -19.69 -4.95 12.52
C VAL A 175 -20.59 -4.93 13.77
N ALA A 176 -20.21 -5.64 14.84
CA ALA A 176 -20.95 -5.64 16.09
C ALA A 176 -20.96 -4.25 16.77
N HIS A 177 -19.89 -3.48 16.64
CA HIS A 177 -19.81 -2.09 17.12
C HIS A 177 -20.76 -1.20 16.30
N ASP A 178 -20.70 -1.26 14.97
CA ASP A 178 -21.52 -0.43 14.10
C ASP A 178 -23.02 -0.68 14.26
N LEU A 179 -23.43 -1.92 14.54
CA LEU A 179 -24.83 -2.25 14.85
C LEU A 179 -25.31 -1.72 16.21
N LYS A 180 -24.42 -1.66 17.22
CA LYS A 180 -24.74 -1.01 18.51
C LYS A 180 -24.94 0.50 18.36
N GLU A 181 -24.30 1.12 17.39
CA GLU A 181 -24.41 2.56 17.07
C GLU A 181 -25.65 2.89 16.21
N GLY A 182 -26.55 1.91 15.95
CA GLY A 182 -27.83 2.13 15.25
C GLY A 182 -27.73 2.30 13.74
N LYS A 183 -26.69 1.75 13.11
CA LYS A 183 -26.60 1.67 11.64
C LYS A 183 -27.48 0.52 11.12
N ASP A 184 -28.28 0.80 10.07
CA ASP A 184 -29.19 -0.17 9.48
C ASP A 184 -28.46 -1.38 8.87
N GLY A 185 -28.97 -2.57 9.11
CA GLY A 185 -28.49 -3.85 8.58
C GLY A 185 -28.29 -4.92 9.64
N THR A 186 -28.29 -6.18 9.24
CA THR A 186 -27.96 -7.28 10.13
C THR A 186 -26.45 -7.59 10.06
N VAL A 187 -25.88 -8.19 11.13
CA VAL A 187 -24.48 -8.66 11.15
C VAL A 187 -24.20 -9.58 9.96
N GLU A 188 -25.17 -10.44 9.64
CA GLU A 188 -25.10 -11.41 8.56
C GLU A 188 -25.00 -10.74 7.18
N GLU A 189 -25.78 -9.69 6.93
CA GLU A 189 -25.75 -8.94 5.66
C GLU A 189 -24.43 -8.19 5.47
N LEU A 190 -23.90 -7.59 6.54
CA LEU A 190 -22.60 -6.93 6.51
C LEU A 190 -21.45 -7.93 6.32
N VAL A 191 -21.49 -9.07 7.02
CA VAL A 191 -20.51 -10.15 6.86
C VAL A 191 -20.55 -10.72 5.43
N GLU A 192 -21.74 -10.94 4.84
CA GLU A 192 -21.86 -11.38 3.46
C GLU A 192 -21.39 -10.34 2.44
N THR A 193 -21.64 -9.06 2.71
CA THR A 193 -21.12 -7.96 1.88
C THR A 193 -19.58 -7.93 1.92
N VAL A 194 -18.98 -8.03 3.10
CA VAL A 194 -17.53 -8.08 3.25
C VAL A 194 -16.93 -9.32 2.59
N LYS A 195 -17.55 -10.50 2.75
CA LYS A 195 -17.11 -11.73 2.05
C LYS A 195 -17.18 -11.61 0.52
N LYS A 196 -18.16 -10.87 -0.03
CA LYS A 196 -18.24 -10.59 -1.47
C LYS A 196 -17.16 -9.63 -1.94
N MET A 197 -16.76 -8.67 -1.10
CA MET A 197 -15.65 -7.74 -1.37
C MET A 197 -14.28 -8.39 -1.27
N MET A 198 -14.17 -9.55 -0.58
CA MET A 198 -12.93 -10.29 -0.37
C MET A 198 -12.73 -11.44 -1.38
N LYS A 199 -13.70 -11.70 -2.25
CA LYS A 199 -13.60 -12.65 -3.38
C LYS A 199 -13.16 -11.96 -4.64
#